data_d1a992fe19b4e9d04fed35f53dcc5eff
#
_entry.id   d1a992fe19b4e9d04fed35f53dcc5eff
#
_cell.length_a   1.000
_cell.length_b   1.000
_cell.length_c   1.000
_cell.angle_alpha   90.00
_cell.angle_beta   90.00
_cell.angle_gamma   90.00
#
_symmetry.space_group_name_H-M   'P 1'
#
loop_
_entity.id
_entity.type
_entity.pdbx_description
1 polymer ?
#
loop_
_entity_poly.entity_id
_entity_poly.type
_entity_poly.pdbx_seq_one_letter_code
_entity_poly.pdbx_strand_id
1 'polypeptide(L)'
;MTAQHLHRLLEDLADTREIVLRRAAAAGEDAMVQAWRNAADDARGAYVAWCGRPGRLAHAAYAAAEDRADAALAALVGSGAVESRPHHPRRLAA
;
A
#
# COMPACT_ATOMS: atom_id res chain seq x y z
N MET A 1 -31.65 -28.65 18.81
CA MET A 1 -30.31 -28.07 18.81
C MET A 1 -29.76 -28.05 20.23
N THR A 2 -28.60 -28.59 20.42
CA THR A 2 -27.95 -28.58 21.73
C THR A 2 -27.09 -27.36 21.92
N ALA A 3 -26.73 -27.08 23.18
CA ALA A 3 -25.83 -25.96 23.48
C ALA A 3 -24.47 -26.17 22.82
N GLN A 4 -24.00 -27.40 22.76
CA GLN A 4 -22.72 -27.71 22.10
C GLN A 4 -22.78 -27.42 20.61
N HIS A 5 -23.91 -27.74 19.99
CA HIS A 5 -24.06 -27.50 18.57
C HIS A 5 -24.06 -26.00 18.27
N LEU A 6 -24.76 -25.23 19.08
CA LEU A 6 -24.80 -23.78 18.94
C LEU A 6 -23.41 -23.17 19.13
N HIS A 7 -22.68 -23.65 20.13
CA HIS A 7 -21.34 -23.17 20.41
C HIS A 7 -20.40 -23.40 19.21
N ARG A 8 -20.51 -24.57 18.59
CA ARG A 8 -19.70 -24.90 17.42
C ARG A 8 -20.03 -23.99 16.24
N LEU A 9 -21.30 -23.67 16.02
CA LEU A 9 -21.70 -22.77 14.97
C LEU A 9 -21.13 -21.38 15.17
N LEU A 10 -21.12 -20.92 16.42
CA LEU A 10 -20.56 -19.60 16.73
C LEU A 10 -19.05 -19.56 16.50
N GLU A 11 -18.35 -20.65 16.80
CA GLU A 11 -16.92 -20.74 16.53
C GLU A 11 -16.64 -20.69 15.03
N ASP A 12 -17.44 -21.42 14.25
CA ASP A 12 -17.27 -21.42 12.79
C ASP A 12 -17.49 -20.04 12.21
N LEU A 13 -18.48 -19.31 12.72
CA LEU A 13 -18.74 -17.95 12.26
C LEU A 13 -17.59 -17.03 12.59
N ALA A 14 -17.00 -17.17 13.76
CA ALA A 14 -15.88 -16.34 14.18
C ALA A 14 -14.67 -16.58 13.26
N ASP A 15 -14.38 -17.84 12.94
CA ASP A 15 -13.27 -18.20 12.06
C ASP A 15 -13.48 -17.63 10.66
N THR A 16 -14.70 -17.75 10.13
CA THR A 16 -15.02 -17.24 8.81
C THR A 16 -14.85 -15.73 8.75
N ARG A 17 -15.30 -15.04 9.78
CA ARG A 17 -15.19 -13.59 9.86
C ARG A 17 -13.73 -13.17 9.86
N GLU A 18 -12.90 -13.85 10.61
CA GLU A 18 -11.48 -13.54 10.69
C GLU A 18 -10.79 -13.74 9.35
N ILE A 19 -11.13 -14.81 8.63
CA ILE A 19 -10.56 -15.05 7.30
C ILE A 19 -10.96 -13.95 6.33
N VAL A 20 -12.22 -13.53 6.36
CA VAL A 20 -12.70 -12.45 5.49
C VAL A 20 -11.96 -11.16 5.79
N LEU A 21 -11.76 -10.84 7.07
CA LEU A 21 -11.06 -9.61 7.46
C LEU A 21 -9.60 -9.64 7.00
N ARG A 22 -8.95 -10.78 7.11
CA ARG A 22 -7.57 -10.92 6.66
C ARG A 22 -7.45 -10.77 5.15
N ARG A 23 -8.38 -11.33 4.40
CA ARG A 23 -8.39 -11.19 2.95
C ARG A 23 -8.63 -9.75 2.53
N ALA A 24 -9.52 -9.06 3.22
CA ALA A 24 -9.79 -7.66 2.94
C ALA A 24 -8.56 -6.80 3.21
N ALA A 25 -7.85 -7.07 4.31
CA ALA A 25 -6.64 -6.34 4.65
C ALA A 25 -5.54 -6.59 3.61
N ALA A 26 -5.36 -7.84 3.19
CA ALA A 26 -4.37 -8.18 2.19
C ALA A 26 -4.70 -7.53 0.85
N ALA A 27 -5.97 -7.52 0.46
CA ALA A 27 -6.40 -6.87 -0.78
C ALA A 27 -6.14 -5.37 -0.73
N GLY A 28 -6.35 -4.75 0.44
CA GLY A 28 -6.06 -3.34 0.61
C GLY A 28 -4.58 -3.02 0.45
N GLU A 29 -3.72 -3.86 1.04
CA GLU A 29 -2.28 -3.71 0.91
C GLU A 29 -1.84 -3.88 -0.53
N ASP A 30 -2.38 -4.88 -1.22
CA ASP A 30 -2.05 -5.11 -2.63
C ASP A 30 -2.46 -3.92 -3.49
N ALA A 31 -3.62 -3.34 -3.21
CA ALA A 31 -4.09 -2.17 -3.94
C ALA A 31 -3.16 -0.97 -3.72
N MET A 32 -2.66 -0.79 -2.50
CA MET A 32 -1.74 0.29 -2.19
C MET A 32 -0.39 0.10 -2.87
N VAL A 33 0.12 -1.14 -2.90
CA VAL A 33 1.36 -1.45 -3.60
C VAL A 33 1.19 -1.18 -5.08
N GLN A 34 0.07 -1.59 -5.66
CA GLN A 34 -0.19 -1.38 -7.08
C GLN A 34 -0.32 0.11 -7.39
N ALA A 35 -0.97 0.86 -6.51
CA ALA A 35 -1.09 2.30 -6.69
C ALA A 35 0.28 2.98 -6.69
N TRP A 36 1.15 2.57 -5.79
CA TRP A 36 2.51 3.09 -5.76
C TRP A 36 3.28 2.73 -7.02
N ARG A 37 3.18 1.48 -7.48
CA ARG A 37 3.86 1.06 -8.71
C ARG A 37 3.39 1.85 -9.91
N ASN A 38 2.09 2.07 -10.00
CA ASN A 38 1.52 2.85 -11.11
C ASN A 38 2.02 4.29 -11.05
N ALA A 39 2.05 4.90 -9.87
CA ALA A 39 2.53 6.26 -9.72
C ALA A 39 4.02 6.36 -10.03
N ALA A 40 4.81 5.37 -9.63
CA ALA A 40 6.24 5.35 -9.92
C ALA A 40 6.49 5.22 -11.42
N ASP A 41 5.69 4.40 -12.10
CA ASP A 41 5.79 4.26 -13.57
C ASP A 41 5.41 5.55 -14.26
N ASP A 42 4.38 6.23 -13.79
CA ASP A 42 3.97 7.53 -14.34
C ASP A 42 5.10 8.56 -14.18
N ALA A 43 5.74 8.59 -13.03
CA ALA A 43 6.85 9.51 -12.78
C ALA A 43 8.02 9.21 -13.71
N ARG A 44 8.31 7.94 -13.94
CA ARG A 44 9.37 7.55 -14.84
C ARG A 44 9.05 7.97 -16.27
N GLY A 45 7.80 7.76 -16.70
CA GLY A 45 7.37 8.19 -18.02
C GLY A 45 7.44 9.70 -18.19
N ALA A 46 7.05 10.45 -17.16
CA ALA A 46 7.12 11.90 -17.20
C ALA A 46 8.57 12.39 -17.27
N TYR A 47 9.48 11.70 -16.58
CA TYR A 47 10.89 12.02 -16.64
C TYR A 47 11.44 11.82 -18.05
N VAL A 48 11.10 10.69 -18.68
CA VAL A 48 11.54 10.41 -20.06
C VAL A 48 10.99 11.47 -21.01
N ALA A 49 9.73 11.85 -20.84
CA ALA A 49 9.13 12.87 -21.68
C ALA A 49 9.83 14.21 -21.52
N TRP A 50 10.18 14.56 -20.29
CA TRP A 50 10.90 15.80 -20.00
C TRP A 50 12.28 15.77 -20.63
N CYS A 51 13.00 14.65 -20.54
CA CYS A 51 14.30 14.52 -21.16
C CYS A 51 14.23 14.62 -22.69
N GLY A 52 13.18 14.06 -23.29
CA GLY A 52 13.02 14.10 -24.74
C GLY A 52 12.58 15.45 -25.26
N ARG A 53 11.81 16.19 -24.48
CA ARG A 53 11.30 17.49 -24.89
C ARG A 53 11.26 18.38 -23.65
N PRO A 54 12.40 18.99 -23.30
CA PRO A 54 12.46 19.84 -22.11
C PRO A 54 11.55 21.04 -22.22
N GLY A 55 11.06 21.49 -21.07
CA GLY A 55 10.22 22.67 -21.02
C GLY A 55 9.57 22.76 -19.68
N ARG A 56 8.98 23.93 -19.42
CA ARG A 56 8.35 24.20 -18.14
C ARG A 56 7.19 23.26 -17.86
N LEU A 57 6.35 22.98 -18.88
CA LEU A 57 5.20 22.13 -18.70
C LEU A 57 5.63 20.67 -18.46
N ALA A 58 6.62 20.22 -19.20
CA ALA A 58 7.11 18.85 -19.01
C ALA A 58 7.75 18.69 -17.64
N HIS A 59 8.48 19.68 -17.18
CA HIS A 59 9.06 19.65 -15.85
C HIS A 59 7.98 19.64 -14.77
N ALA A 60 6.94 20.47 -14.95
CA ALA A 60 5.84 20.53 -13.99
C ALA A 60 5.09 19.19 -13.93
N ALA A 61 4.91 18.55 -15.08
CA ALA A 61 4.26 17.25 -15.14
C ALA A 61 5.10 16.19 -14.39
N TYR A 62 6.41 16.23 -14.57
CA TYR A 62 7.29 15.32 -13.85
C TYR A 62 7.24 15.57 -12.35
N ALA A 63 7.32 16.83 -11.92
CA ALA A 63 7.26 17.15 -10.50
C ALA A 63 5.96 16.70 -9.87
N ALA A 64 4.84 16.90 -10.57
CA ALA A 64 3.53 16.45 -10.08
C ALA A 64 3.47 14.92 -9.98
N ALA A 65 4.04 14.22 -10.95
CA ALA A 65 4.05 12.76 -10.93
C ALA A 65 4.93 12.25 -9.77
N GLU A 66 6.05 12.90 -9.50
CA GLU A 66 6.91 12.55 -8.37
C GLU A 66 6.15 12.76 -7.06
N ASP A 67 5.42 13.85 -6.92
CA ASP A 67 4.65 14.11 -5.72
C ASP A 67 3.59 13.03 -5.50
N ARG A 68 2.95 12.58 -6.57
CA ARG A 68 1.96 11.50 -6.47
C ARG A 68 2.61 10.18 -6.05
N ALA A 69 3.79 9.88 -6.58
CA ALA A 69 4.52 8.67 -6.20
C ALA A 69 4.95 8.74 -4.73
N ASP A 70 5.41 9.89 -4.28
CA ASP A 70 5.79 10.07 -2.89
C ASP A 70 4.59 9.91 -1.96
N ALA A 71 3.43 10.47 -2.36
CA ALA A 71 2.22 10.34 -1.57
C ALA A 71 1.76 8.89 -1.49
N ALA A 72 1.85 8.16 -2.60
CA ALA A 72 1.46 6.75 -2.62
C ALA A 72 2.41 5.91 -1.75
N LEU A 73 3.69 6.22 -1.78
CA LEU A 73 4.66 5.53 -0.92
C LEU A 73 4.40 5.84 0.55
N ALA A 74 4.11 7.10 0.87
CA ALA A 74 3.81 7.49 2.24
C ALA A 74 2.56 6.76 2.75
N ALA A 75 1.55 6.61 1.91
CA ALA A 75 0.35 5.88 2.28
C ALA A 75 0.66 4.41 2.53
N LEU A 76 1.50 3.82 1.70
CA LEU A 76 1.90 2.43 1.86
C LEU A 76 2.67 2.21 3.16
N VAL A 77 3.62 3.08 3.45
CA VAL A 77 4.39 3.01 4.69
C VAL A 77 3.48 3.23 5.89
N GLY A 78 2.57 4.21 5.79
CA GLY A 78 1.64 4.51 6.87
C GLY A 78 0.65 3.39 7.15
N SER A 79 0.40 2.52 6.18
CA SER A 79 -0.49 1.38 6.37
C SER A 79 0.17 0.26 7.17
N GLY A 80 1.47 0.31 7.37
CA GLY A 80 2.21 -0.73 8.05
C GLY A 80 2.64 -1.89 7.17
N ALA A 81 2.29 -1.85 5.88
CA ALA A 81 2.61 -2.94 4.98
C ALA A 81 4.10 -3.15 4.84
N VAL A 82 4.86 -2.06 4.84
CA VAL A 82 6.31 -2.11 4.73
C VAL A 82 6.97 -2.29 6.09
N GLU A 83 6.27 -1.93 7.14
CA GLU A 83 6.79 -1.95 8.50
C GLU A 83 6.53 -3.25 9.23
N SER A 84 6.05 -4.25 8.54
CA SER A 84 5.79 -5.54 9.18
C SER A 84 7.08 -6.20 9.67
N ARG A 85 8.23 -5.76 9.18
CA ARG A 85 9.52 -6.24 9.66
C ARG A 85 9.94 -5.53 10.92
N PRO A 86 10.68 -6.20 11.79
CA PRO A 86 11.24 -5.52 12.92
C PRO A 86 12.22 -4.47 12.43
N HIS A 87 12.07 -3.33 13.00
CA HIS A 87 12.83 -2.25 12.52
C HIS A 87 13.92 -1.99 13.46
N HIS A 88 14.85 -1.81 13.29
CA HIS A 88 15.67 -1.46 14.19
C HIS A 88 16.12 -0.16 14.35
N PRO A 89 16.04 0.25 14.99
CA PRO A 89 16.11 1.63 15.21
C PRO A 89 17.34 2.36 14.99
N ARG A 90 17.33 2.16 14.82
CA ARG A 90 17.90 2.76 14.68
C ARG A 90 18.44 3.55 14.92
N ARG A 91 18.44 3.64 14.86
CA ARG A 91 18.64 4.35 14.98
C ARG A 91 19.30 4.91 15.45
N LEU A 92 19.54 4.77 15.55
CA LEU A 92 20.02 5.29 16.02
C LEU A 92 20.70 5.67 16.47
N ALA A 93 20.77 5.53 16.37
CA ALA A 93 21.33 5.79 16.89
C ALA A 93 22.13 6.32 17.22
N ALA A 94 22.24 6.29 17.25
CA ALA A 94 22.79 7.02 17.79
C ALA A 94 23.61 7.67 17.93
#